data_3c43952c09aebc0df675df81947f6e92
#
_entry.id   3c43952c09aebc0df675df81947f6e92
#
_cell.length_a   1.000
_cell.length_b   1.000
_cell.length_c   1.000
_cell.angle_alpha   90.00
_cell.angle_beta   90.00
_cell.angle_gamma   90.00
#
_symmetry.space_group_name_H-M   'P 1'
#
loop_
_entity.id
_entity.type
_entity.pdbx_description
1 polymer ?
#
loop_
_entity_poly.entity_id
_entity_poly.type
_entity_poly.pdbx_seq_one_letter_code
_entity_poly.pdbx_strand_id
1 'polypeptide(L)'
;MLVGYARVSTVDQRPELQLDALRQAGCERIFVEKASGAQRDRPELKAALDYTRDGTGDVLVVWKLDRLARSLRQLIETVEDLDRRKVGLRSLTEAIDTASAGGRLTFHIFGAMAEFERSIIRERTRAGLDAARARGRKGGRPPALTKKDIAAARAMLADPEITMEDVAARLKVAPSTLYRHLPGGRSMAQEVVS
;
A
#
# COMPACT_ATOMS: atom_id res chain seq x y z
N MET A 1 -13.34 -3.36 30.16
CA MET A 1 -14.30 -2.47 29.48
C MET A 1 -14.44 -2.92 28.03
N LEU A 2 -15.64 -2.80 27.43
CA LEU A 2 -15.86 -3.09 26.00
C LEU A 2 -15.98 -1.78 25.23
N VAL A 3 -15.08 -1.58 24.23
CA VAL A 3 -15.03 -0.39 23.37
C VAL A 3 -15.43 -0.79 21.96
N GLY A 4 -16.53 -0.23 21.46
CA GLY A 4 -17.05 -0.52 20.13
C GLY A 4 -16.37 0.34 19.05
N TYR A 5 -16.06 -0.26 17.91
CA TYR A 5 -15.69 0.47 16.71
C TYR A 5 -16.58 0.05 15.53
N ALA A 6 -17.19 1.04 14.89
CA ALA A 6 -18.01 0.88 13.71
C ALA A 6 -17.43 1.69 12.55
N ARG A 7 -17.38 1.11 11.35
CA ARG A 7 -17.05 1.84 10.14
C ARG A 7 -18.23 1.83 9.19
N VAL A 8 -18.74 3.01 8.89
CA VAL A 8 -19.87 3.21 7.98
C VAL A 8 -19.39 3.92 6.73
N SER A 9 -19.76 3.40 5.55
CA SER A 9 -19.52 4.08 4.29
C SER A 9 -20.75 4.91 3.91
N THR A 10 -20.58 5.89 3.02
CA THR A 10 -21.68 6.66 2.46
C THR A 10 -22.69 5.80 1.67
N VAL A 11 -22.32 4.57 1.35
CA VAL A 11 -23.11 3.59 0.57
C VAL A 11 -23.70 2.50 1.48
N ASP A 12 -23.36 2.45 2.77
CA ASP A 12 -23.91 1.46 3.69
C ASP A 12 -25.42 1.70 3.89
N GLN A 13 -26.21 0.75 3.43
CA GLN A 13 -27.68 0.83 3.47
C GLN A 13 -28.27 0.66 4.89
N ARG A 14 -27.50 0.13 5.84
CA ARG A 14 -27.99 -0.13 7.20
C ARG A 14 -26.85 0.01 8.25
N PRO A 15 -26.35 1.21 8.50
CA PRO A 15 -25.35 1.44 9.55
C PRO A 15 -25.86 1.10 10.96
N GLU A 16 -27.19 1.18 11.16
CA GLU A 16 -27.86 0.91 12.45
C GLU A 16 -27.62 -0.52 12.92
N LEU A 17 -27.59 -1.51 12.03
CA LEU A 17 -27.40 -2.92 12.38
C LEU A 17 -26.09 -3.17 13.13
N GLN A 18 -24.99 -2.53 12.69
CA GLN A 18 -23.72 -2.70 13.40
C GLN A 18 -23.68 -1.94 14.73
N LEU A 19 -24.32 -0.76 14.81
CA LEU A 19 -24.40 0.01 16.04
C LEU A 19 -25.25 -0.71 17.11
N ASP A 20 -26.36 -1.28 16.68
CA ASP A 20 -27.25 -2.04 17.57
C ASP A 20 -26.57 -3.33 18.06
N ALA A 21 -25.84 -4.04 17.18
CA ALA A 21 -25.07 -5.21 17.58
C ALA A 21 -23.97 -4.86 18.61
N LEU A 22 -23.28 -3.73 18.45
CA LEU A 22 -22.27 -3.25 19.40
C LEU A 22 -22.90 -2.84 20.74
N ARG A 23 -24.07 -2.20 20.73
CA ARG A 23 -24.82 -1.85 21.94
C ARG A 23 -25.28 -3.11 22.67
N GLN A 24 -25.84 -4.08 21.94
CA GLN A 24 -26.27 -5.38 22.52
C GLN A 24 -25.10 -6.18 23.09
N ALA A 25 -23.91 -6.06 22.49
CA ALA A 25 -22.70 -6.67 23.03
C ALA A 25 -22.20 -6.01 24.34
N GLY A 26 -22.81 -4.90 24.76
CA GLY A 26 -22.47 -4.19 26.00
C GLY A 26 -21.29 -3.24 25.87
N CYS A 27 -21.05 -2.70 24.68
CA CYS A 27 -20.00 -1.68 24.51
C CYS A 27 -20.36 -0.38 25.25
N GLU A 28 -19.47 0.04 26.16
CA GLU A 28 -19.65 1.26 26.98
C GLU A 28 -19.51 2.53 26.14
N ARG A 29 -18.66 2.48 25.12
CA ARG A 29 -18.46 3.57 24.16
C ARG A 29 -18.28 3.01 22.75
N ILE A 30 -18.88 3.68 21.76
CA ILE A 30 -18.79 3.28 20.33
C ILE A 30 -18.23 4.45 19.53
N PHE A 31 -17.13 4.21 18.82
CA PHE A 31 -16.51 5.14 17.90
C PHE A 31 -16.99 4.83 16.48
N VAL A 32 -17.45 5.85 15.76
CA VAL A 32 -18.08 5.67 14.45
C VAL A 32 -17.27 6.38 13.38
N GLU A 33 -16.55 5.61 12.58
CA GLU A 33 -15.77 6.09 11.44
C GLU A 33 -16.66 6.28 10.22
N LYS A 34 -16.81 7.50 9.74
CA LYS A 34 -17.46 7.82 8.47
C LYS A 34 -16.40 7.92 7.38
N ALA A 35 -16.09 6.81 6.73
CA ALA A 35 -15.04 6.79 5.72
C ALA A 35 -15.45 5.97 4.50
N SER A 36 -15.19 6.52 3.31
CA SER A 36 -15.22 5.74 2.07
C SER A 36 -14.10 4.68 2.09
N GLY A 37 -14.30 3.58 1.34
CA GLY A 37 -13.34 2.48 1.27
C GLY A 37 -11.89 2.88 0.93
N ALA A 38 -11.66 4.05 0.32
CA ALA A 38 -10.35 4.55 -0.11
C ALA A 38 -9.60 5.37 0.95
N GLN A 39 -10.26 5.86 1.98
CA GLN A 39 -9.66 6.77 2.97
C GLN A 39 -8.67 6.02 3.87
N ARG A 40 -7.41 6.46 3.89
CA ARG A 40 -6.33 5.84 4.71
C ARG A 40 -6.35 6.31 6.16
N ASP A 41 -6.77 7.55 6.38
CA ASP A 41 -6.84 8.13 7.72
C ASP A 41 -8.11 7.66 8.43
N ARG A 42 -7.94 7.22 9.69
CA ARG A 42 -9.01 6.66 10.54
C ARG A 42 -8.94 7.27 11.95
N PRO A 43 -9.33 8.53 12.07
CA PRO A 43 -9.25 9.22 13.36
C PRO A 43 -10.08 8.55 14.45
N GLU A 44 -11.26 8.01 14.11
CA GLU A 44 -12.12 7.34 15.08
C GLU A 44 -11.56 5.99 15.52
N LEU A 45 -10.90 5.23 14.63
CA LEU A 45 -10.18 4.02 15.05
C LEU A 45 -9.04 4.37 16.00
N LYS A 46 -8.26 5.40 15.68
CA LYS A 46 -7.19 5.87 16.56
C LYS A 46 -7.76 6.29 17.92
N ALA A 47 -8.83 7.08 17.94
CA ALA A 47 -9.50 7.51 19.17
C ALA A 47 -10.03 6.31 19.99
N ALA A 48 -10.57 5.27 19.32
CA ALA A 48 -11.00 4.04 19.98
C ALA A 48 -9.82 3.30 20.63
N LEU A 49 -8.71 3.20 19.91
CA LEU A 49 -7.48 2.57 20.41
C LEU A 49 -6.88 3.39 21.58
N ASP A 50 -6.84 4.70 21.48
CA ASP A 50 -6.33 5.58 22.53
C ASP A 50 -7.24 5.56 23.78
N TYR A 51 -8.53 5.25 23.61
CA TYR A 51 -9.49 5.12 24.72
C TYR A 51 -9.35 3.81 25.47
N THR A 52 -8.85 2.74 24.84
CA THR A 52 -8.54 1.47 25.53
C THR A 52 -7.31 1.64 26.42
N ARG A 53 -7.38 1.07 27.62
CA ARG A 53 -6.30 1.17 28.62
C ARG A 53 -5.41 -0.06 28.55
N ASP A 54 -4.13 0.16 28.53
CA ASP A 54 -3.14 -0.91 28.45
C ASP A 54 -3.14 -1.78 29.73
N GLY A 55 -3.10 -3.09 29.55
CA GLY A 55 -2.98 -4.04 30.67
C GLY A 55 -4.22 -4.23 31.53
N THR A 56 -5.35 -3.57 31.23
CA THR A 56 -6.57 -3.63 32.05
C THR A 56 -7.57 -4.69 31.60
N GLY A 57 -7.26 -5.42 30.51
CA GLY A 57 -8.19 -6.39 29.93
C GLY A 57 -9.34 -5.74 29.15
N ASP A 58 -9.16 -4.50 28.70
CA ASP A 58 -10.12 -3.85 27.82
C ASP A 58 -10.18 -4.59 26.47
N VAL A 59 -11.35 -4.57 25.81
CA VAL A 59 -11.59 -5.29 24.55
C VAL A 59 -12.15 -4.34 23.51
N LEU A 60 -11.47 -4.26 22.36
CA LEU A 60 -12.01 -3.61 21.17
C LEU A 60 -13.03 -4.55 20.51
N VAL A 61 -14.25 -4.09 20.32
CA VAL A 61 -15.35 -4.87 19.72
C VAL A 61 -15.70 -4.31 18.36
N VAL A 62 -15.75 -5.16 17.36
CA VAL A 62 -16.19 -4.82 16.00
C VAL A 62 -17.33 -5.73 15.56
N TRP A 63 -18.22 -5.23 14.72
CA TRP A 63 -19.28 -6.06 14.16
C TRP A 63 -18.73 -7.15 13.25
N LYS A 64 -17.78 -6.78 12.35
CA LYS A 64 -17.07 -7.67 11.42
C LYS A 64 -15.62 -7.24 11.28
N LEU A 65 -14.72 -8.18 10.99
CA LEU A 65 -13.30 -7.90 10.79
C LEU A 65 -13.03 -6.98 9.58
N ASP A 66 -13.88 -7.03 8.55
CA ASP A 66 -13.78 -6.14 7.39
C ASP A 66 -14.03 -4.66 7.73
N ARG A 67 -14.69 -4.38 8.86
CA ARG A 67 -14.86 -3.02 9.38
C ARG A 67 -13.59 -2.51 10.05
N LEU A 68 -12.82 -3.40 10.65
CA LEU A 68 -11.54 -3.06 11.30
C LEU A 68 -10.41 -2.91 10.30
N ALA A 69 -10.29 -3.85 9.35
CA ALA A 69 -9.19 -3.88 8.41
C ALA A 69 -9.66 -4.15 6.97
N ARG A 70 -8.91 -3.66 5.98
CA ARG A 70 -9.19 -3.85 4.54
C ARG A 70 -8.36 -4.97 3.92
N SER A 71 -7.37 -5.42 4.63
CA SER A 71 -6.50 -6.52 4.22
C SER A 71 -6.15 -7.34 5.44
N LEU A 72 -5.86 -8.61 5.21
CA LEU A 72 -5.43 -9.50 6.26
C LEU A 72 -4.13 -9.01 6.94
N ARG A 73 -3.24 -8.40 6.18
CA ARG A 73 -2.03 -7.77 6.72
C ARG A 73 -2.36 -6.68 7.74
N GLN A 74 -3.24 -5.74 7.38
CA GLN A 74 -3.64 -4.66 8.29
C GLN A 74 -4.34 -5.21 9.54
N LEU A 75 -5.14 -6.28 9.39
CA LEU A 75 -5.77 -6.95 10.52
C LEU A 75 -4.73 -7.51 11.48
N ILE A 76 -3.73 -8.23 10.96
CA ILE A 76 -2.66 -8.80 11.76
C ILE A 76 -1.89 -7.70 12.49
N GLU A 77 -1.43 -6.66 11.79
CA GLU A 77 -0.71 -5.52 12.36
C GLU A 77 -1.53 -4.86 13.50
N THR A 78 -2.84 -4.70 13.30
CA THR A 78 -3.73 -4.11 14.33
C THR A 78 -3.86 -5.02 15.55
N VAL A 79 -4.01 -6.33 15.35
CA VAL A 79 -4.17 -7.27 16.49
C VAL A 79 -2.85 -7.46 17.23
N GLU A 80 -1.72 -7.49 16.56
CA GLU A 80 -0.40 -7.52 17.20
C GLU A 80 -0.17 -6.26 18.06
N ASP A 81 -0.63 -5.10 17.61
CA ASP A 81 -0.59 -3.87 18.38
C ASP A 81 -1.47 -3.96 19.63
N LEU A 82 -2.70 -4.44 19.49
CA LEU A 82 -3.62 -4.67 20.60
C LEU A 82 -3.05 -5.69 21.61
N ASP A 83 -2.44 -6.78 21.14
CA ASP A 83 -1.85 -7.80 22.02
C ASP A 83 -0.64 -7.26 22.80
N ARG A 84 0.21 -6.45 22.18
CA ARG A 84 1.31 -5.74 22.88
C ARG A 84 0.79 -4.85 24.01
N ARG A 85 -0.36 -4.22 23.81
CA ARG A 85 -1.04 -3.37 24.79
C ARG A 85 -1.89 -4.17 25.78
N LYS A 86 -1.99 -5.50 25.63
CA LYS A 86 -2.87 -6.38 26.43
C LYS A 86 -4.35 -5.99 26.31
N VAL A 87 -4.76 -5.52 25.13
CA VAL A 87 -6.15 -5.22 24.78
C VAL A 87 -6.67 -6.35 23.89
N GLY A 88 -7.84 -6.90 24.23
CA GLY A 88 -8.48 -7.94 23.43
C GLY A 88 -9.14 -7.37 22.15
N LEU A 89 -9.32 -8.22 21.14
CA LEU A 89 -10.21 -7.96 20.00
C LEU A 89 -11.34 -8.96 19.97
N ARG A 90 -12.57 -8.49 19.81
CA ARG A 90 -13.75 -9.33 19.60
C ARG A 90 -14.47 -8.93 18.31
N SER A 91 -14.72 -9.90 17.44
CA SER A 91 -15.62 -9.76 16.29
C SER A 91 -16.93 -10.49 16.58
N LEU A 92 -18.06 -9.78 16.38
CA LEU A 92 -19.38 -10.33 16.70
C LEU A 92 -19.87 -11.33 15.65
N THR A 93 -19.53 -11.14 14.39
CA THR A 93 -20.02 -11.98 13.28
C THR A 93 -19.17 -13.23 13.07
N GLU A 94 -17.84 -13.09 13.13
CA GLU A 94 -16.92 -14.22 12.95
C GLU A 94 -16.68 -15.02 14.23
N ALA A 95 -17.29 -14.62 15.35
CA ALA A 95 -17.14 -15.26 16.66
C ALA A 95 -15.66 -15.38 17.10
N ILE A 96 -14.82 -14.43 16.70
CA ILE A 96 -13.42 -14.36 17.09
C ILE A 96 -13.29 -13.49 18.33
N ASP A 97 -12.65 -14.04 19.38
CA ASP A 97 -12.36 -13.33 20.63
C ASP A 97 -10.92 -13.62 21.05
N THR A 98 -10.01 -12.68 20.80
CA THR A 98 -8.59 -12.85 21.13
C THR A 98 -8.31 -12.79 22.65
N ALA A 99 -9.29 -12.42 23.47
CA ALA A 99 -9.18 -12.57 24.92
C ALA A 99 -9.20 -14.03 25.35
N SER A 100 -9.84 -14.93 24.56
CA SER A 100 -9.84 -16.37 24.79
C SER A 100 -8.60 -17.05 24.17
N ALA A 101 -8.16 -18.16 24.78
CA ALA A 101 -7.04 -18.96 24.25
C ALA A 101 -7.35 -19.51 22.84
N GLY A 102 -8.58 -19.99 22.59
CA GLY A 102 -9.02 -20.48 21.30
C GLY A 102 -9.05 -19.40 20.23
N GLY A 103 -9.55 -18.20 20.56
CA GLY A 103 -9.57 -17.06 19.64
C GLY A 103 -8.17 -16.56 19.28
N ARG A 104 -7.25 -16.53 20.23
CA ARG A 104 -5.83 -16.25 19.96
C ARG A 104 -5.22 -17.28 19.00
N LEU A 105 -5.43 -18.57 19.26
CA LEU A 105 -4.94 -19.62 18.37
C LEU A 105 -5.49 -19.46 16.95
N THR A 106 -6.79 -19.26 16.82
CA THR A 106 -7.45 -19.02 15.52
C THR A 106 -6.82 -17.84 14.79
N PHE A 107 -6.59 -16.75 15.51
CA PHE A 107 -5.95 -15.56 14.92
C PHE A 107 -4.52 -15.83 14.46
N HIS A 108 -3.71 -16.54 15.24
CA HIS A 108 -2.35 -16.93 14.82
C HIS A 108 -2.34 -17.84 13.60
N ILE A 109 -3.33 -18.72 13.45
CA ILE A 109 -3.49 -19.56 12.25
C ILE A 109 -3.76 -18.67 11.02
N PHE A 110 -4.67 -17.70 11.11
CA PHE A 110 -4.91 -16.75 10.01
C PHE A 110 -3.68 -15.93 9.67
N GLY A 111 -2.91 -15.50 10.68
CA GLY A 111 -1.64 -14.81 10.50
C GLY A 111 -0.61 -15.65 9.71
N ALA A 112 -0.44 -16.90 10.11
CA ALA A 112 0.45 -17.84 9.45
C ALA A 112 0.02 -18.13 8.00
N MET A 113 -1.29 -18.30 7.75
CA MET A 113 -1.83 -18.46 6.39
C MET A 113 -1.54 -17.24 5.50
N ALA A 114 -1.73 -16.03 6.01
CA ALA A 114 -1.44 -14.80 5.27
C ALA A 114 0.04 -14.65 4.95
N GLU A 115 0.92 -15.08 5.83
CA GLU A 115 2.36 -15.05 5.57
C GLU A 115 2.77 -16.12 4.54
N PHE A 116 2.17 -17.28 4.62
CA PHE A 116 2.36 -18.35 3.63
C PHE A 116 1.91 -17.91 2.23
N GLU A 117 0.72 -17.34 2.08
CA GLU A 117 0.27 -16.80 0.78
C GLU A 117 1.23 -15.75 0.22
N ARG A 118 1.71 -14.84 1.08
CA ARG A 118 2.70 -13.82 0.68
C ARG A 118 4.02 -14.44 0.23
N SER A 119 4.48 -15.49 0.91
CA SER A 119 5.72 -16.18 0.54
C SER A 119 5.61 -16.85 -0.82
N ILE A 120 4.50 -17.53 -1.09
CA ILE A 120 4.21 -18.13 -2.41
C ILE A 120 4.18 -17.08 -3.51
N ILE A 121 3.50 -15.94 -3.29
CA ILE A 121 3.42 -14.86 -4.28
C ILE A 121 4.81 -14.28 -4.57
N ARG A 122 5.64 -14.07 -3.54
CA ARG A 122 7.02 -13.59 -3.71
C ARG A 122 7.87 -14.59 -4.49
N GLU A 123 7.77 -15.87 -4.15
CA GLU A 123 8.49 -16.95 -4.83
C GLU A 123 8.11 -17.02 -6.30
N ARG A 124 6.81 -17.04 -6.63
CA ARG A 124 6.32 -17.03 -8.01
C ARG A 124 6.77 -15.80 -8.77
N THR A 125 6.72 -14.62 -8.14
CA THR A 125 7.15 -13.36 -8.74
C THR A 125 8.66 -13.41 -9.04
N ARG A 126 9.47 -13.90 -8.10
CA ARG A 126 10.92 -14.04 -8.27
C ARG A 126 11.25 -15.01 -9.40
N ALA A 127 10.63 -16.19 -9.40
CA ALA A 127 10.80 -17.18 -10.46
C ALA A 127 10.39 -16.61 -11.84
N GLY A 128 9.27 -15.85 -11.91
CA GLY A 128 8.82 -15.19 -13.13
C GLY A 128 9.80 -14.12 -13.61
N LEU A 129 10.36 -13.30 -12.71
CA LEU A 129 11.38 -12.31 -13.04
C LEU A 129 12.69 -12.96 -13.52
N ASP A 130 13.12 -14.03 -12.88
CA ASP A 130 14.34 -14.74 -13.26
C ASP A 130 14.18 -15.41 -14.64
N ALA A 131 13.02 -16.03 -14.90
CA ALA A 131 12.69 -16.55 -16.21
C ALA A 131 12.57 -15.46 -17.30
N ALA A 132 12.10 -14.26 -16.96
CA ALA A 132 12.06 -13.12 -17.88
C ALA A 132 13.47 -12.62 -18.19
N ARG A 133 14.34 -12.49 -17.17
CA ARG A 133 15.75 -12.10 -17.33
C ARG A 133 16.52 -13.12 -18.17
N ALA A 134 16.33 -14.41 -17.94
CA ALA A 134 16.95 -15.48 -18.74
C ALA A 134 16.56 -15.38 -20.23
N ARG A 135 15.35 -14.87 -20.54
CA ARG A 135 14.88 -14.58 -21.91
C ARG A 135 15.30 -13.20 -22.42
N GLY A 136 16.24 -12.52 -21.76
CA GLY A 136 16.77 -11.20 -22.15
C GLY A 136 15.82 -10.01 -21.89
N ARG A 137 14.69 -10.22 -21.21
CA ARG A 137 13.78 -9.12 -20.86
C ARG A 137 14.35 -8.35 -19.68
N LYS A 138 14.69 -7.07 -19.90
CA LYS A 138 15.10 -6.15 -18.85
C LYS A 138 13.85 -5.44 -18.32
N GLY A 139 13.56 -5.62 -17.02
CA GLY A 139 12.52 -4.84 -16.35
C GLY A 139 12.98 -3.39 -16.15
N GLY A 140 12.04 -2.53 -15.82
CA GLY A 140 12.27 -1.11 -15.55
C GLY A 140 11.48 -0.20 -16.49
N ARG A 141 11.58 1.11 -16.25
CA ARG A 141 10.98 2.12 -17.11
C ARG A 141 11.72 2.10 -18.47
N PRO A 142 11.00 2.08 -19.60
CA PRO A 142 11.62 2.20 -20.91
C PRO A 142 12.55 3.43 -20.98
N PRO A 143 13.69 3.35 -21.66
CA PRO A 143 14.55 4.50 -21.86
C PRO A 143 13.77 5.66 -22.48
N ALA A 144 13.98 6.87 -21.97
CA ALA A 144 13.32 8.07 -22.47
C ALA A 144 13.75 8.41 -23.92
N LEU A 145 14.94 7.94 -24.32
CA LEU A 145 15.50 8.09 -25.67
C LEU A 145 15.94 6.72 -26.20
N THR A 146 15.56 6.40 -27.42
CA THR A 146 16.04 5.23 -28.14
C THR A 146 17.40 5.52 -28.79
N LYS A 147 18.09 4.48 -29.28
CA LYS A 147 19.32 4.67 -30.08
C LYS A 147 19.08 5.53 -31.32
N LYS A 148 17.89 5.43 -31.92
CA LYS A 148 17.50 6.27 -33.07
C LYS A 148 17.33 7.74 -32.69
N ASP A 149 16.69 8.00 -31.50
CA ASP A 149 16.52 9.37 -31.02
C ASP A 149 17.87 10.02 -30.70
N ILE A 150 18.82 9.25 -30.16
CA ILE A 150 20.18 9.74 -29.86
C ILE A 150 20.93 10.04 -31.16
N ALA A 151 20.79 9.21 -32.19
CA ALA A 151 21.39 9.46 -33.48
C ALA A 151 20.78 10.70 -34.17
N ALA A 152 19.47 10.86 -34.12
CA ALA A 152 18.77 12.05 -34.60
C ALA A 152 19.18 13.31 -33.84
N ALA A 153 19.31 13.22 -32.50
CA ALA A 153 19.82 14.34 -31.70
C ALA A 153 21.21 14.79 -32.12
N ARG A 154 22.13 13.86 -32.40
CA ARG A 154 23.48 14.18 -32.90
C ARG A 154 23.44 14.88 -34.24
N ALA A 155 22.63 14.37 -35.18
CA ALA A 155 22.48 14.97 -36.50
C ALA A 155 21.92 16.40 -36.42
N MET A 156 20.96 16.66 -35.56
CA MET A 156 20.41 18.01 -35.32
C MET A 156 21.45 18.96 -34.72
N LEU A 157 22.27 18.48 -33.78
CA LEU A 157 23.31 19.29 -33.14
C LEU A 157 24.53 19.61 -34.04
N ALA A 158 24.63 18.97 -35.20
CA ALA A 158 25.62 19.33 -36.22
C ALA A 158 25.33 20.71 -36.83
N ASP A 159 24.09 21.16 -36.82
CA ASP A 159 23.69 22.52 -37.20
C ASP A 159 24.04 23.52 -36.07
N PRO A 160 24.89 24.54 -36.35
CA PRO A 160 25.28 25.53 -35.32
C PRO A 160 24.14 26.38 -34.78
N GLU A 161 23.03 26.51 -35.49
CA GLU A 161 21.87 27.30 -35.06
C GLU A 161 20.96 26.53 -34.07
N ILE A 162 21.08 25.19 -33.98
CA ILE A 162 20.22 24.35 -33.14
C ILE A 162 20.84 24.16 -31.76
N THR A 163 20.11 24.51 -30.70
CA THR A 163 20.57 24.35 -29.32
C THR A 163 20.21 23.00 -28.72
N MET A 164 20.83 22.63 -27.59
CA MET A 164 20.46 21.41 -26.83
C MET A 164 19.01 21.50 -26.32
N GLU A 165 18.55 22.67 -25.98
CA GLU A 165 17.18 22.95 -25.54
C GLU A 165 16.18 22.71 -26.67
N ASP A 166 16.51 23.14 -27.91
CA ASP A 166 15.65 22.91 -29.08
C ASP A 166 15.52 21.42 -29.40
N VAL A 167 16.63 20.68 -29.36
CA VAL A 167 16.64 19.23 -29.55
C VAL A 167 15.86 18.52 -28.47
N ALA A 168 16.03 18.92 -27.20
CA ALA A 168 15.30 18.35 -26.09
C ALA A 168 13.79 18.58 -26.23
N ALA A 169 13.37 19.78 -26.64
CA ALA A 169 11.98 20.12 -26.92
C ALA A 169 11.39 19.26 -28.05
N ARG A 170 12.12 19.09 -29.16
CA ARG A 170 11.70 18.26 -30.30
C ARG A 170 11.54 16.79 -29.93
N LEU A 171 12.45 16.26 -29.10
CA LEU A 171 12.40 14.87 -28.61
C LEU A 171 11.49 14.68 -27.38
N LYS A 172 10.84 15.75 -26.90
CA LYS A 172 9.94 15.77 -25.74
C LYS A 172 10.58 15.20 -24.47
N VAL A 173 11.83 15.55 -24.21
CA VAL A 173 12.58 15.16 -23.02
C VAL A 173 13.15 16.39 -22.32
N ALA A 174 13.51 16.24 -21.04
CA ALA A 174 14.22 17.32 -20.35
C ALA A 174 15.67 17.44 -20.91
N PRO A 175 16.24 18.66 -20.99
CA PRO A 175 17.63 18.89 -21.44
C PRO A 175 18.64 18.03 -20.65
N SER A 176 18.45 17.85 -19.35
CA SER A 176 19.28 17.00 -18.50
C SER A 176 19.30 15.52 -18.91
N THR A 177 18.22 15.03 -19.51
CA THR A 177 18.16 13.67 -20.08
C THR A 177 19.03 13.57 -21.33
N LEU A 178 19.00 14.59 -22.18
CA LEU A 178 19.80 14.64 -23.38
C LEU A 178 21.30 14.74 -23.07
N TYR A 179 21.71 15.62 -22.15
CA TYR A 179 23.09 15.74 -21.66
C TYR A 179 23.66 14.43 -21.10
N ARG A 180 22.82 13.60 -20.44
CA ARG A 180 23.24 12.28 -19.95
C ARG A 180 23.64 11.32 -21.06
N HIS A 181 23.00 11.42 -22.22
CA HIS A 181 23.26 10.56 -23.38
C HIS A 181 24.28 11.15 -24.37
N LEU A 182 24.51 12.45 -24.27
CA LEU A 182 25.49 13.21 -25.09
C LEU A 182 26.41 14.02 -24.17
N PRO A 183 27.28 13.35 -23.37
CA PRO A 183 28.26 14.04 -22.54
C PRO A 183 29.23 14.78 -23.44
N GLY A 184 29.40 16.09 -23.23
CA GLY A 184 30.20 16.97 -24.09
C GLY A 184 29.36 17.84 -25.03
N GLY A 185 28.03 17.65 -25.06
CA GLY A 185 27.13 18.51 -25.80
C GLY A 185 27.47 18.57 -27.31
N ARG A 186 27.49 19.79 -27.84
CA ARG A 186 27.76 20.07 -29.27
C ARG A 186 29.19 19.68 -29.70
N SER A 187 30.19 19.78 -28.83
CA SER A 187 31.61 19.52 -29.17
C SER A 187 31.85 18.10 -29.67
N MET A 188 31.17 17.10 -29.09
CA MET A 188 31.30 15.70 -29.53
C MET A 188 30.43 15.34 -30.75
N ALA A 189 29.44 16.17 -31.11
CA ALA A 189 28.64 15.92 -32.29
C ALA A 189 29.41 16.25 -33.61
N GLN A 190 30.39 17.13 -33.52
CA GLN A 190 31.20 17.57 -34.68
C GLN A 190 32.39 16.64 -34.98
N GLU A 191 32.95 15.93 -34.00
CA GLU A 191 34.09 15.03 -34.22
C GLU A 191 33.76 13.73 -35.00
N VAL A 192 32.50 13.38 -35.17
CA VAL A 192 32.08 12.13 -35.85
C VAL A 192 31.76 12.36 -37.34
N VAL A 193 31.79 13.60 -37.83
CA VAL A 193 31.45 13.97 -39.22
C VAL A 193 32.70 14.38 -40.04
N SER A 194 33.87 14.39 -39.42
CA SER A 194 35.16 14.54 -40.07
C SER A 194 35.86 13.20 -40.23
#